data_a643347b89508e5f2fda29108ca322e4
#
_entry.id   a643347b89508e5f2fda29108ca322e4
#
_cell.length_a   1.000
_cell.length_b   1.000
_cell.length_c   1.000
_cell.angle_alpha   90.00
_cell.angle_beta   90.00
_cell.angle_gamma   90.00
#
_symmetry.space_group_name_H-M   'P 1'
#
loop_
_entity.id
_entity.type
_entity.pdbx_description
1 polymer ?
#
loop_
_entity_poly.entity_id
_entity_poly.type
_entity_poly.pdbx_seq_one_letter_code
_entity_poly.pdbx_strand_id
1 'polypeptide(L)'
;GMTKFDMYGTEEVEGVILNEKIISEIKSFENNMFILKLEVQMEVGKQKGEADGNYQIKVSNLKTIYNNGDKLNLNIEVSKDSYIYVFIKDENDKVYEYYPNIYQKENLLSAKNILKFPDSRIFDIELNANGKDTLENVIVLACKEPLNFLGFKYDKEMGLNSESYKDLIEQVVKIDKSKLIKYSGVYKVIGSGKWWEK
;
A
#
# COMPACT_ATOMS: atom_id res chain seq x y z
N GLY A 1 11.80 10.30 14.29
CA GLY A 1 11.45 9.34 13.28
C GLY A 1 10.60 8.25 13.88
N MET A 2 9.34 8.12 13.46
CA MET A 2 8.51 7.00 13.91
C MET A 2 8.98 5.73 13.21
N THR A 3 9.49 4.78 13.97
CA THR A 3 9.74 3.44 13.47
C THR A 3 8.39 2.73 13.46
N LYS A 4 7.91 2.30 12.30
CA LYS A 4 6.72 1.46 12.22
C LYS A 4 7.06 0.14 12.90
N PHE A 5 6.33 -0.21 13.95
CA PHE A 5 6.37 -1.56 14.52
C PHE A 5 5.67 -2.50 13.54
N ASP A 6 6.43 -3.37 12.89
CA ASP A 6 5.86 -4.56 12.32
C ASP A 6 5.48 -5.47 13.50
N MET A 7 4.21 -5.47 13.87
CA MET A 7 3.70 -6.49 14.79
C MET A 7 3.67 -7.81 14.02
N TYR A 8 4.73 -8.59 14.16
CA TYR A 8 4.70 -10.01 13.86
C TYR A 8 3.99 -10.72 15.00
N GLY A 9 2.69 -10.60 15.03
CA GLY A 9 1.83 -11.45 15.81
C GLY A 9 1.29 -12.52 14.87
N THR A 10 1.61 -13.78 15.11
CA THR A 10 0.97 -14.94 14.49
C THR A 10 -0.40 -15.19 15.11
N GLU A 11 -1.22 -14.17 15.27
CA GLU A 11 -2.62 -14.34 15.54
C GLU A 11 -3.33 -14.33 14.20
N GLU A 12 -4.06 -15.38 13.91
CA GLU A 12 -5.02 -15.44 12.81
C GLU A 12 -6.13 -14.41 13.07
N VAL A 13 -5.85 -13.16 12.75
CA VAL A 13 -6.87 -12.12 12.77
C VAL A 13 -7.76 -12.37 11.56
N GLU A 14 -8.93 -12.98 11.78
CA GLU A 14 -9.95 -13.18 10.75
C GLU A 14 -10.60 -11.87 10.26
N GLY A 15 -9.90 -10.74 10.35
CA GLY A 15 -10.42 -9.44 10.01
C GLY A 15 -9.43 -8.56 9.25
N VAL A 16 -9.96 -7.54 8.59
CA VAL A 16 -9.19 -6.47 7.95
C VAL A 16 -9.37 -5.21 8.78
N ILE A 17 -8.28 -4.55 9.13
CA ILE A 17 -8.34 -3.28 9.85
C ILE A 17 -8.89 -2.23 8.87
N LEU A 18 -10.08 -1.72 9.18
CA LEU A 18 -10.76 -0.67 8.42
C LEU A 18 -10.28 0.72 8.82
N ASN A 19 -10.00 0.88 10.12
CA ASN A 19 -9.56 2.14 10.69
C ASN A 19 -8.75 1.88 11.95
N GLU A 20 -7.75 2.74 12.21
CA GLU A 20 -6.98 2.71 13.45
C GLU A 20 -6.82 4.13 14.00
N LYS A 21 -6.86 4.28 15.31
CA LYS A 21 -6.66 5.54 16.00
C LYS A 21 -5.78 5.32 17.22
N ILE A 22 -4.68 6.06 17.31
CA ILE A 22 -3.88 6.11 18.54
C ILE A 22 -4.65 6.94 19.58
N ILE A 23 -5.04 6.30 20.67
CA ILE A 23 -5.77 6.94 21.78
C ILE A 23 -4.80 7.58 22.75
N SER A 24 -3.69 6.89 23.04
CA SER A 24 -2.64 7.44 23.88
C SER A 24 -1.25 6.98 23.44
N GLU A 25 -0.27 7.82 23.66
CA GLU A 25 1.14 7.57 23.41
C GLU A 25 1.95 7.99 24.62
N ILE A 26 2.66 7.06 25.25
CA ILE A 26 3.54 7.33 26.39
C ILE A 26 4.97 6.94 25.99
N LYS A 27 5.87 7.92 26.07
CA LYS A 27 7.31 7.73 25.84
C LYS A 27 8.03 7.81 27.18
N SER A 28 8.81 6.80 27.52
CA SER A 28 9.68 6.80 28.69
C SER A 28 11.07 6.29 28.33
N PHE A 29 12.06 6.61 29.17
CA PHE A 29 13.40 6.09 29.06
C PHE A 29 13.76 5.46 30.40
N GLU A 30 13.84 4.14 30.43
CA GLU A 30 14.08 3.33 31.61
C GLU A 30 15.15 2.28 31.35
N ASN A 31 16.09 2.11 32.28
CA ASN A 31 17.15 1.11 32.18
C ASN A 31 17.95 1.15 30.86
N ASN A 32 18.28 2.36 30.37
CA ASN A 32 18.94 2.59 29.07
C ASN A 32 18.13 2.11 27.85
N MET A 33 16.84 1.92 27.99
CA MET A 33 15.95 1.55 26.89
C MET A 33 14.89 2.63 26.68
N PHE A 34 14.61 2.93 25.42
CA PHE A 34 13.49 3.75 25.04
C PHE A 34 12.23 2.89 25.02
N ILE A 35 11.24 3.24 25.84
CA ILE A 35 9.96 2.53 25.93
C ILE A 35 8.89 3.39 25.31
N LEU A 36 8.18 2.82 24.32
CA LEU A 36 7.01 3.43 23.70
C LEU A 36 5.79 2.54 24.02
N LYS A 37 4.82 3.10 24.74
CA LYS A 37 3.52 2.45 24.98
C LYS A 37 2.47 3.15 24.15
N LEU A 38 1.75 2.37 23.35
CA LEU A 38 0.65 2.84 22.49
C LEU A 38 -0.64 2.16 22.93
N GLU A 39 -1.71 2.96 23.05
CA GLU A 39 -3.07 2.46 23.10
C GLU A 39 -3.74 2.80 21.78
N VAL A 40 -4.22 1.76 21.07
CA VAL A 40 -4.77 1.88 19.74
C VAL A 40 -6.18 1.34 19.72
N GLN A 41 -7.12 2.12 19.20
CA GLN A 41 -8.46 1.67 18.86
C GLN A 41 -8.50 1.26 17.40
N MET A 42 -9.02 0.06 17.12
CA MET A 42 -9.14 -0.45 15.76
C MET A 42 -10.59 -0.78 15.44
N GLU A 43 -11.02 -0.44 14.23
CA GLU A 43 -12.25 -0.91 13.62
C GLU A 43 -11.90 -2.06 12.69
N VAL A 44 -12.48 -3.24 12.89
CA VAL A 44 -12.15 -4.46 12.13
C VAL A 44 -13.36 -4.92 11.34
N GLY A 45 -13.19 -5.09 10.04
CA GLY A 45 -14.17 -5.68 9.14
C GLY A 45 -13.90 -7.15 8.91
N LYS A 46 -14.95 -7.98 8.93
CA LYS A 46 -14.83 -9.42 8.63
C LYS A 46 -14.99 -9.65 7.13
N GLN A 47 -13.95 -10.14 6.47
CA GLN A 47 -14.01 -10.57 5.07
C GLN A 47 -14.63 -11.96 4.97
N LYS A 48 -15.47 -12.21 3.94
CA LYS A 48 -16.12 -13.49 3.70
C LYS A 48 -15.16 -14.51 3.06
N GLY A 49 -15.52 -15.80 3.20
CA GLY A 49 -14.81 -16.91 2.58
C GLY A 49 -13.52 -17.32 3.29
N GLU A 50 -12.86 -18.32 2.75
CA GLU A 50 -11.57 -18.82 3.20
C GLU A 50 -10.49 -18.44 2.19
N ALA A 51 -9.29 -18.15 2.69
CA ALA A 51 -8.16 -17.84 1.82
C ALA A 51 -7.79 -19.06 0.97
N ASP A 52 -7.52 -18.84 -0.30
CA ASP A 52 -6.97 -19.88 -1.18
C ASP A 52 -5.45 -19.96 -0.97
N GLY A 53 -4.99 -20.93 -0.19
CA GLY A 53 -3.57 -21.10 0.15
C GLY A 53 -2.63 -21.30 -1.06
N ASN A 54 -3.19 -21.64 -2.22
CA ASN A 54 -2.43 -21.76 -3.49
C ASN A 54 -2.48 -20.45 -4.31
N TYR A 55 -3.14 -19.42 -3.82
CA TYR A 55 -3.19 -18.11 -4.48
C TYR A 55 -2.20 -17.17 -3.81
N GLN A 56 -1.13 -16.85 -4.52
CA GLN A 56 -0.01 -16.09 -3.97
C GLN A 56 0.35 -14.91 -4.88
N ILE A 57 0.83 -13.86 -4.27
CA ILE A 57 1.41 -12.69 -4.93
C ILE A 57 2.83 -12.48 -4.42
N LYS A 58 3.74 -12.15 -5.31
CA LYS A 58 5.10 -11.73 -4.98
C LYS A 58 5.37 -10.39 -5.61
N VAL A 59 5.77 -9.44 -4.79
CA VAL A 59 6.22 -8.11 -5.23
C VAL A 59 7.68 -7.95 -4.87
N SER A 60 8.49 -7.58 -5.83
CA SER A 60 9.94 -7.37 -5.66
C SER A 60 10.37 -6.03 -6.24
N ASN A 61 11.61 -5.61 -5.98
CA ASN A 61 12.23 -4.34 -6.34
C ASN A 61 11.70 -3.12 -5.55
N LEU A 62 10.75 -3.28 -4.63
CA LEU A 62 10.40 -2.21 -3.71
C LEU A 62 11.55 -2.00 -2.73
N LYS A 63 12.17 -0.81 -2.73
CA LYS A 63 13.15 -0.42 -1.72
C LYS A 63 12.43 0.10 -0.48
N THR A 64 13.05 0.01 0.68
CA THR A 64 12.53 0.60 1.94
C THR A 64 12.79 2.10 2.03
N ILE A 65 13.80 2.60 1.32
CA ILE A 65 14.20 4.01 1.31
C ILE A 65 14.50 4.44 -0.12
N TYR A 66 13.96 5.58 -0.48
CA TYR A 66 14.21 6.30 -1.74
C TYR A 66 14.69 7.71 -1.45
N ASN A 67 15.47 8.29 -2.35
CA ASN A 67 15.74 9.72 -2.36
C ASN A 67 14.68 10.45 -3.18
N ASN A 68 14.52 11.74 -2.91
CA ASN A 68 13.71 12.61 -3.75
C ASN A 68 14.20 12.57 -5.20
N GLY A 69 13.30 12.33 -6.14
CA GLY A 69 13.59 12.13 -7.56
C GLY A 69 13.90 10.69 -7.97
N ASP A 70 14.01 9.75 -7.03
CA ASP A 70 14.13 8.33 -7.38
C ASP A 70 12.85 7.83 -8.07
N LYS A 71 13.01 6.83 -8.93
CA LYS A 71 11.88 6.19 -9.62
C LYS A 71 11.43 4.93 -8.90
N LEU A 72 10.11 4.79 -8.72
CA LEU A 72 9.50 3.56 -8.24
C LEU A 72 9.53 2.51 -9.37
N ASN A 73 9.95 1.29 -9.03
CA ASN A 73 9.91 0.14 -9.92
C ASN A 73 9.54 -1.11 -9.14
N LEU A 74 8.55 -1.83 -9.62
CA LEU A 74 8.06 -3.06 -9.02
C LEU A 74 8.06 -4.18 -10.05
N ASN A 75 8.36 -5.39 -9.60
CA ASN A 75 8.03 -6.62 -10.32
C ASN A 75 6.94 -7.34 -9.57
N ILE A 76 5.83 -7.65 -10.25
CA ILE A 76 4.66 -8.31 -9.68
C ILE A 76 4.49 -9.66 -10.36
N GLU A 77 4.42 -10.71 -9.57
CA GLU A 77 4.20 -12.09 -9.98
C GLU A 77 3.00 -12.66 -9.23
N VAL A 78 2.20 -13.48 -9.88
CA VAL A 78 1.03 -14.14 -9.27
C VAL A 78 1.04 -15.63 -9.57
N SER A 79 0.53 -16.44 -8.66
CA SER A 79 0.46 -17.91 -8.86
C SER A 79 -0.73 -18.35 -9.71
N LYS A 80 -1.70 -17.48 -9.97
CA LYS A 80 -2.87 -17.69 -10.82
C LYS A 80 -3.14 -16.43 -11.64
N ASP A 81 -3.71 -16.59 -12.84
CA ASP A 81 -4.11 -15.47 -13.68
C ASP A 81 -4.99 -14.51 -12.89
N SER A 82 -4.64 -13.23 -12.91
CA SER A 82 -5.24 -12.24 -12.02
C SER A 82 -5.31 -10.86 -12.63
N TYR A 83 -6.35 -10.13 -12.29
CA TYR A 83 -6.44 -8.70 -12.52
C TYR A 83 -5.66 -7.96 -11.43
N ILE A 84 -4.69 -7.15 -11.84
CA ILE A 84 -3.77 -6.45 -10.94
C ILE A 84 -4.21 -5.00 -10.78
N TYR A 85 -4.21 -4.53 -9.54
CA TYR A 85 -4.45 -3.14 -9.17
C TYR A 85 -3.30 -2.66 -8.31
N VAL A 86 -2.74 -1.50 -8.63
CA VAL A 86 -1.66 -0.88 -7.85
C VAL A 86 -2.12 0.48 -7.35
N PHE A 87 -2.06 0.63 -6.04
CA PHE A 87 -2.36 1.88 -5.36
C PHE A 87 -1.14 2.35 -4.57
N ILE A 88 -1.01 3.65 -4.41
CA ILE A 88 -0.08 4.26 -3.46
C ILE A 88 -0.90 5.07 -2.47
N LYS A 89 -0.69 4.78 -1.18
CA LYS A 89 -1.28 5.49 -0.07
C LYS A 89 -0.26 6.49 0.47
N ASP A 90 -0.65 7.74 0.60
CA ASP A 90 0.15 8.80 1.20
C ASP A 90 0.05 8.82 2.74
N GLU A 91 0.77 9.75 3.37
CA GLU A 91 0.78 9.93 4.82
C GLU A 91 -0.56 10.44 5.40
N ASN A 92 -1.46 10.97 4.55
CA ASN A 92 -2.78 11.49 4.92
C ASN A 92 -3.90 10.45 4.72
N ASP A 93 -3.54 9.17 4.53
CA ASP A 93 -4.47 8.09 4.23
C ASP A 93 -5.28 8.27 2.93
N LYS A 94 -4.77 9.09 2.01
CA LYS A 94 -5.31 9.20 0.67
C LYS A 94 -4.66 8.17 -0.23
N VAL A 95 -5.47 7.48 -1.04
CA VAL A 95 -5.04 6.41 -1.93
C VAL A 95 -5.23 6.86 -3.36
N TYR A 96 -4.18 6.70 -4.16
CA TYR A 96 -4.17 7.01 -5.59
C TYR A 96 -4.09 5.72 -6.40
N GLU A 97 -4.95 5.59 -7.40
CA GLU A 97 -4.97 4.45 -8.33
C GLU A 97 -3.94 4.69 -9.44
N TYR A 98 -2.84 3.95 -9.38
CA TYR A 98 -1.78 4.02 -10.38
C TYR A 98 -1.94 2.99 -11.50
N TYR A 99 -2.64 1.88 -11.24
CA TYR A 99 -2.88 0.83 -12.22
C TYR A 99 -4.17 0.05 -11.91
N PRO A 100 -5.04 -0.20 -12.91
CA PRO A 100 -4.94 0.32 -14.29
C PRO A 100 -5.08 1.84 -14.37
N ASN A 101 -4.65 2.45 -15.48
CA ASN A 101 -4.77 3.88 -15.70
C ASN A 101 -5.06 4.21 -17.18
N ILE A 102 -5.13 5.50 -17.51
CA ILE A 102 -5.44 5.94 -18.90
C ILE A 102 -4.42 5.48 -19.93
N TYR A 103 -3.18 5.20 -19.52
CA TYR A 103 -2.08 4.78 -20.38
C TYR A 103 -1.95 3.26 -20.49
N GLN A 104 -2.31 2.54 -19.40
CA GLN A 104 -2.26 1.08 -19.28
C GLN A 104 -3.59 0.57 -18.73
N LYS A 105 -4.52 0.22 -19.63
CA LYS A 105 -5.88 -0.21 -19.27
C LYS A 105 -5.99 -1.70 -19.02
N GLU A 106 -5.20 -2.49 -19.76
CA GLU A 106 -5.15 -3.95 -19.65
C GLU A 106 -4.43 -4.35 -18.38
N ASN A 107 -5.13 -4.93 -17.42
CA ASN A 107 -4.58 -5.28 -16.12
C ASN A 107 -4.65 -6.78 -15.79
N LEU A 108 -4.97 -7.63 -16.77
CA LEU A 108 -4.89 -9.08 -16.61
C LEU A 108 -3.44 -9.55 -16.71
N LEU A 109 -2.92 -10.13 -15.64
CA LEU A 109 -1.60 -10.73 -15.56
C LEU A 109 -1.72 -12.26 -15.55
N SER A 110 -1.11 -12.94 -16.53
CA SER A 110 -0.98 -14.39 -16.49
C SER A 110 0.06 -14.82 -15.46
N ALA A 111 -0.21 -15.93 -14.75
CA ALA A 111 0.67 -16.54 -13.77
C ALA A 111 2.08 -16.90 -14.29
N LYS A 112 2.25 -16.95 -15.62
CA LYS A 112 3.55 -17.24 -16.28
C LYS A 112 4.37 -15.98 -16.54
N ASN A 113 3.81 -14.80 -16.33
CA ASN A 113 4.41 -13.53 -16.69
C ASN A 113 4.76 -12.72 -15.44
N ILE A 114 5.69 -11.79 -15.64
CA ILE A 114 6.05 -10.77 -14.65
C ILE A 114 5.56 -9.43 -15.16
N LEU A 115 4.73 -8.75 -14.37
CA LEU A 115 4.37 -7.36 -14.62
C LEU A 115 5.49 -6.47 -14.06
N LYS A 116 6.17 -5.77 -14.95
CA LYS A 116 7.07 -4.66 -14.56
C LYS A 116 6.26 -3.39 -14.49
N PHE A 117 6.16 -2.82 -13.31
CA PHE A 117 5.34 -1.63 -13.06
C PHE A 117 6.16 -0.51 -12.39
N PRO A 118 6.06 0.73 -12.87
CA PRO A 118 5.45 1.12 -14.15
C PRO A 118 6.22 0.56 -15.36
N ASP A 119 5.57 0.47 -16.51
CA ASP A 119 6.30 0.23 -17.76
C ASP A 119 6.99 1.53 -18.17
N SER A 120 8.28 1.62 -17.93
CA SER A 120 9.07 2.84 -18.18
C SER A 120 9.11 3.28 -19.67
N ARG A 121 8.62 2.44 -20.58
CA ARG A 121 8.42 2.82 -21.99
C ARG A 121 7.17 3.69 -22.17
N ILE A 122 6.26 3.69 -21.19
CA ILE A 122 4.98 4.38 -21.22
C ILE A 122 5.02 5.58 -20.27
N PHE A 123 5.38 5.37 -19.01
CA PHE A 123 5.52 6.39 -17.97
C PHE A 123 6.43 5.95 -16.85
N ASP A 124 6.93 6.92 -16.10
CA ASP A 124 7.67 6.70 -14.86
C ASP A 124 6.89 7.26 -13.67
N ILE A 125 7.12 6.69 -12.49
CA ILE A 125 6.65 7.26 -11.22
C ILE A 125 7.87 7.80 -10.50
N GLU A 126 8.03 9.12 -10.52
CA GLU A 126 9.06 9.82 -9.77
C GLU A 126 8.54 10.14 -8.36
N LEU A 127 9.31 9.77 -7.35
CA LEU A 127 8.96 9.94 -5.95
C LEU A 127 9.41 11.32 -5.48
N ASN A 128 8.49 12.11 -4.91
CA ASN A 128 8.77 13.47 -4.49
C ASN A 128 8.28 13.73 -3.06
N ALA A 129 9.21 14.03 -2.19
CA ALA A 129 8.95 14.27 -0.77
C ALA A 129 8.69 15.75 -0.41
N ASN A 130 8.65 16.66 -1.39
CA ASN A 130 8.36 18.10 -1.19
C ASN A 130 9.15 18.75 -0.03
N GLY A 131 10.43 18.38 0.12
CA GLY A 131 11.34 18.92 1.15
C GLY A 131 11.19 18.31 2.56
N LYS A 132 10.26 17.39 2.77
CA LYS A 132 10.10 16.62 4.02
C LYS A 132 10.19 15.13 3.72
N ASP A 133 10.69 14.37 4.71
CA ASP A 133 10.58 12.92 4.64
C ASP A 133 9.10 12.51 4.62
N THR A 134 8.70 11.69 3.65
CA THR A 134 7.36 11.11 3.56
C THR A 134 7.39 9.61 3.78
N LEU A 135 6.30 9.06 4.29
CA LEU A 135 6.10 7.63 4.44
C LEU A 135 4.90 7.23 3.60
N GLU A 136 5.14 6.38 2.62
CA GLU A 136 4.13 5.96 1.67
C GLU A 136 3.98 4.43 1.68
N ASN A 137 2.86 3.94 1.19
CA ASN A 137 2.56 2.52 1.16
C ASN A 137 2.07 2.10 -0.24
N VAL A 138 2.82 1.20 -0.88
CA VAL A 138 2.35 0.51 -2.09
C VAL A 138 1.40 -0.60 -1.68
N ILE A 139 0.21 -0.60 -2.27
CA ILE A 139 -0.79 -1.64 -2.11
C ILE A 139 -1.00 -2.28 -3.47
N VAL A 140 -0.78 -3.58 -3.57
CA VAL A 140 -1.07 -4.35 -4.77
C VAL A 140 -2.18 -5.35 -4.47
N LEU A 141 -3.27 -5.26 -5.22
CA LEU A 141 -4.34 -6.24 -5.18
C LEU A 141 -4.24 -7.12 -6.43
N ALA A 142 -4.32 -8.43 -6.25
CA ALA A 142 -4.50 -9.38 -7.33
C ALA A 142 -5.85 -10.08 -7.13
N CYS A 143 -6.69 -10.06 -8.16
CA CYS A 143 -8.06 -10.57 -8.11
C CYS A 143 -8.32 -11.55 -9.25
N LYS A 144 -9.01 -12.66 -8.96
CA LYS A 144 -9.39 -13.65 -9.98
C LYS A 144 -10.46 -13.12 -10.94
N GLU A 145 -11.18 -12.09 -10.54
CA GLU A 145 -12.23 -11.44 -11.31
C GLU A 145 -11.94 -9.94 -11.41
N PRO A 146 -12.35 -9.26 -12.49
CA PRO A 146 -12.17 -7.82 -12.60
C PRO A 146 -12.98 -7.09 -11.52
N LEU A 147 -12.38 -6.08 -10.91
CA LEU A 147 -13.01 -5.22 -9.92
C LEU A 147 -13.30 -3.85 -10.51
N ASN A 148 -14.39 -3.26 -10.04
CA ASN A 148 -14.69 -1.86 -10.29
C ASN A 148 -14.79 -1.14 -8.94
N PHE A 149 -13.78 -0.37 -8.62
CA PHE A 149 -13.74 0.42 -7.39
C PHE A 149 -14.64 1.65 -7.53
N LEU A 150 -15.61 1.75 -6.64
CA LEU A 150 -16.55 2.86 -6.62
C LEU A 150 -15.99 4.00 -5.75
N GLY A 151 -16.36 5.24 -6.07
CA GLY A 151 -16.00 6.40 -5.25
C GLY A 151 -14.69 7.08 -5.65
N PHE A 152 -13.81 6.42 -6.40
CA PHE A 152 -12.59 7.04 -6.89
C PHE A 152 -12.92 8.26 -7.77
N LYS A 153 -12.36 9.40 -7.40
CA LYS A 153 -12.54 10.68 -8.11
C LYS A 153 -11.22 11.14 -8.70
N TYR A 154 -11.31 11.75 -9.86
CA TYR A 154 -10.13 12.30 -10.51
C TYR A 154 -9.56 13.47 -9.70
N ASP A 155 -8.33 13.31 -9.26
CA ASP A 155 -7.54 14.34 -8.60
C ASP A 155 -6.75 15.10 -9.67
N LYS A 156 -7.06 16.39 -9.83
CA LYS A 156 -6.44 17.22 -10.88
C LYS A 156 -4.97 17.54 -10.60
N GLU A 157 -4.57 17.58 -9.33
CA GLU A 157 -3.19 17.90 -8.94
C GLU A 157 -2.28 16.70 -9.23
N MET A 158 -2.75 15.49 -8.94
CA MET A 158 -2.01 14.27 -9.16
C MET A 158 -2.21 13.68 -10.57
N GLY A 159 -3.26 14.07 -11.27
CA GLY A 159 -3.62 13.46 -12.56
C GLY A 159 -4.10 12.01 -12.47
N LEU A 160 -4.52 11.55 -11.30
CA LEU A 160 -4.91 10.19 -10.97
C LEU A 160 -6.28 10.14 -10.30
N ASN A 161 -6.91 8.98 -10.32
CA ASN A 161 -8.07 8.75 -9.49
C ASN A 161 -7.63 8.54 -8.03
N SER A 162 -8.39 9.08 -7.09
CA SER A 162 -8.09 8.97 -5.65
C SER A 162 -9.33 8.79 -4.81
N GLU A 163 -9.14 8.16 -3.64
CA GLU A 163 -10.15 7.94 -2.61
C GLU A 163 -9.47 7.86 -1.23
N SER A 164 -10.22 7.77 -0.14
CA SER A 164 -9.68 7.48 1.18
C SER A 164 -9.25 6.01 1.29
N TYR A 165 -8.23 5.74 2.09
CA TYR A 165 -7.81 4.36 2.36
C TYR A 165 -8.94 3.54 3.00
N LYS A 166 -9.71 4.15 3.89
CA LYS A 166 -10.88 3.52 4.52
C LYS A 166 -11.87 3.02 3.48
N ASP A 167 -12.25 3.88 2.53
CA ASP A 167 -13.25 3.52 1.51
C ASP A 167 -12.73 2.43 0.56
N LEU A 168 -11.44 2.44 0.21
CA LEU A 168 -10.83 1.34 -0.53
C LEU A 168 -10.93 0.03 0.26
N ILE A 169 -10.55 0.03 1.53
CA ILE A 169 -10.56 -1.18 2.36
C ILE A 169 -11.98 -1.68 2.61
N GLU A 170 -12.96 -0.80 2.80
CA GLU A 170 -14.37 -1.20 2.90
C GLU A 170 -14.89 -1.92 1.64
N GLN A 171 -14.38 -1.59 0.47
CA GLN A 171 -14.69 -2.30 -0.77
C GLN A 171 -13.97 -3.65 -0.84
N VAL A 172 -12.68 -3.68 -0.47
CA VAL A 172 -11.85 -4.89 -0.45
C VAL A 172 -12.45 -5.96 0.49
N VAL A 173 -12.95 -5.56 1.66
CA VAL A 173 -13.56 -6.47 2.65
C VAL A 173 -14.80 -7.20 2.13
N LYS A 174 -15.50 -6.61 1.17
CA LYS A 174 -16.70 -7.22 0.56
C LYS A 174 -16.37 -8.34 -0.43
N ILE A 175 -15.11 -8.44 -0.86
CA ILE A 175 -14.64 -9.46 -1.80
C ILE A 175 -14.33 -10.73 -1.03
N ASP A 176 -14.71 -11.89 -1.55
CA ASP A 176 -14.39 -13.19 -0.95
C ASP A 176 -12.87 -13.41 -0.89
N LYS A 177 -12.37 -13.87 0.28
CA LYS A 177 -10.94 -14.12 0.50
C LYS A 177 -10.32 -15.07 -0.52
N SER A 178 -11.09 -16.02 -1.06
CA SER A 178 -10.61 -16.95 -2.07
C SER A 178 -10.32 -16.31 -3.43
N LYS A 179 -10.88 -15.10 -3.66
CA LYS A 179 -10.81 -14.40 -4.96
C LYS A 179 -9.81 -13.27 -4.99
N LEU A 180 -9.27 -12.85 -3.84
CA LEU A 180 -8.39 -11.69 -3.73
C LEU A 180 -7.19 -12.00 -2.86
N ILE A 181 -6.02 -11.53 -3.28
CA ILE A 181 -4.83 -11.48 -2.46
C ILE A 181 -4.25 -10.06 -2.48
N LYS A 182 -3.75 -9.62 -1.33
CA LYS A 182 -3.19 -8.28 -1.14
C LYS A 182 -1.72 -8.34 -0.73
N TYR A 183 -0.92 -7.49 -1.36
CA TYR A 183 0.41 -7.12 -0.88
C TYR A 183 0.39 -5.68 -0.38
N SER A 184 1.15 -5.40 0.68
CA SER A 184 1.34 -4.06 1.22
C SER A 184 2.81 -3.87 1.57
N GLY A 185 3.44 -2.84 1.03
CA GLY A 185 4.84 -2.52 1.26
C GLY A 185 5.04 -1.05 1.54
N VAL A 186 5.66 -0.74 2.67
CA VAL A 186 5.93 0.64 3.10
C VAL A 186 7.32 1.06 2.65
N TYR A 187 7.44 2.28 2.19
CA TYR A 187 8.71 2.90 1.87
C TYR A 187 8.75 4.36 2.34
N LYS A 188 9.96 4.84 2.55
CA LYS A 188 10.25 6.22 2.92
C LYS A 188 10.87 6.95 1.75
N VAL A 189 10.43 8.17 1.47
CA VAL A 189 11.12 9.08 0.54
C VAL A 189 11.81 10.15 1.37
N ILE A 190 13.12 10.26 1.24
CA ILE A 190 13.91 11.26 1.96
C ILE A 190 13.79 12.59 1.22
N GLY A 191 13.26 13.59 1.92
CA GLY A 191 13.20 14.96 1.44
C GLY A 191 14.61 15.57 1.30
N SER A 192 14.77 16.41 0.31
CA SER A 192 16.02 17.16 0.09
C SER A 192 16.25 18.31 1.07
N GLY A 193 15.48 18.39 2.16
CA GLY A 193 15.64 19.40 3.21
C GLY A 193 17.02 19.29 3.84
N LYS A 194 17.83 20.33 3.67
CA LYS A 194 19.13 20.44 4.29
C LYS A 194 18.95 20.36 5.80
N TRP A 195 19.36 19.25 6.43
CA TRP A 195 19.25 19.03 7.87
C TRP A 195 19.99 20.06 8.73
N TRP A 196 20.83 20.92 8.11
CA TRP A 196 21.57 22.00 8.76
C TRP A 196 20.87 23.38 8.68
N GLU A 197 19.68 23.48 8.10
CA GLU A 197 18.89 24.73 8.06
C GLU A 197 17.84 24.84 9.18
N LYS A 198 17.98 24.04 10.25
CA LYS A 198 17.14 24.13 11.47
C LYS A 198 17.89 24.73 12.62
#